data_a96db49121eb7bb96a30ada4db0fe1c8
#
_entry.id   a96db49121eb7bb96a30ada4db0fe1c8
#
_cell.length_a   1.000
_cell.length_b   1.000
_cell.length_c   1.000
_cell.angle_alpha   90.00
_cell.angle_beta   90.00
_cell.angle_gamma   90.00
#
_symmetry.space_group_name_H-M   'P 1'
#
loop_
_entity.id
_entity.type
_entity.pdbx_description
1 polymer ?
#
loop_
_entity_poly.entity_id
_entity_poly.type
_entity_poly.pdbx_seq_one_letter_code
_entity_poly.pdbx_strand_id
1 'polypeptide(L)'
;MRLIRCLASLAALGLVMCGAAAPAQAVDAVSVRSDAPAIDLTGILDHQRSENDRIQVSTAPGTDGIVRRIEVRAREGGQNWIVFALANNTDDQLDRLIVAPHYRVVGSGVFWPDLGLSRIATITPSIGDLPERQESPTADVFRVTLDPGSVVTFVAELRTDKLPQLYLWEPESYKDKVNSFTLYQGIVIGISGLLALVLTILFVVKGSIMFPAAAALAWAVLVYIGVDFGFWGKVLDMSNNAERVWRASGEAILAATLLVFLFAYLNLSRWHVRYSHITLGWLFFLGSLVAVALFDPAVASGIARISLLLIAVLGFALIVYLSSHGFDRAVLLIPTWFLLTVWVAAAGMTVAGQVTNDIVGPALLGGLVLIVMLIGFTVMQHAFAGGGATTGIVSDVERRALALAGSGDLIWDWDVSADKVFTSPETESLLGLKRGTLEGPAAKWLEVLHPLDQDRFRAALDSVLDQRRGRLVQDFRLRTPDGHFMWFALKARPVVGSDGEVSRVVGTLTDVTEFKNAEERLLHDSVHDNLTGLPNRKLFIDRLAAVANFAKSMPAMRPTLMVIDLDRFKQVNDSVGIAVGDSILLTLARRLSRILKPQDTLARLAGDQFGL
;
A
#
# COMPACT_ATOMS: atom_id res chain seq x y z
N MET A 1 59.87 53.91 40.05
CA MET A 1 58.77 53.64 39.05
C MET A 1 58.25 52.23 39.07
N ARG A 2 58.92 51.19 39.54
CA ARG A 2 58.39 49.79 39.60
C ARG A 2 57.49 49.52 40.80
N LEU A 3 57.65 50.23 41.94
CA LEU A 3 56.81 50.03 43.14
C LEU A 3 55.41 50.62 43.00
N ILE A 4 55.24 51.73 42.24
CA ILE A 4 53.97 52.38 42.03
C ILE A 4 53.08 51.56 41.07
N ARG A 5 53.66 50.80 40.13
CA ARG A 5 52.95 49.90 39.25
C ARG A 5 52.44 48.62 39.95
N CYS A 6 53.18 48.11 40.94
CA CYS A 6 52.75 46.99 41.75
C CYS A 6 51.58 47.35 42.70
N LEU A 7 51.60 48.54 43.27
CA LEU A 7 50.50 49.03 44.13
C LEU A 7 49.22 49.30 43.33
N ALA A 8 49.35 49.84 42.10
CA ALA A 8 48.20 50.02 41.22
C ALA A 8 47.58 48.71 40.73
N SER A 9 48.40 47.68 40.48
CA SER A 9 47.91 46.33 40.13
C SER A 9 47.25 45.59 41.29
N LEU A 10 47.74 45.80 42.54
CA LEU A 10 47.11 45.24 43.73
C LEU A 10 45.80 45.95 44.09
N ALA A 11 45.68 47.29 43.87
CA ALA A 11 44.44 48.04 44.04
C ALA A 11 43.41 47.67 42.96
N ALA A 12 43.83 47.43 41.71
CA ALA A 12 42.95 46.91 40.66
C ALA A 12 42.47 45.46 40.91
N LEU A 13 43.35 44.61 41.50
CA LEU A 13 42.96 43.24 41.89
C LEU A 13 42.02 43.25 43.10
N GLY A 14 42.14 44.16 44.02
CA GLY A 14 41.23 44.34 45.18
C GLY A 14 39.85 44.88 44.79
N LEU A 15 39.75 45.66 43.71
CA LEU A 15 38.48 46.15 43.17
C LEU A 15 37.72 45.11 42.33
N VAL A 16 38.43 44.14 41.79
CA VAL A 16 37.82 43.00 41.04
C VAL A 16 37.31 41.90 42.00
N MET A 17 37.81 41.83 43.23
CA MET A 17 37.38 40.85 44.26
C MET A 17 36.23 41.40 45.15
N CYS A 18 35.85 42.66 45.08
CA CYS A 18 34.49 43.09 45.48
C CYS A 18 33.51 42.67 44.38
N GLY A 19 33.29 41.39 44.26
CA GLY A 19 32.19 40.86 43.45
C GLY A 19 30.93 41.59 43.88
N ALA A 20 30.45 42.51 43.05
CA ALA A 20 29.11 43.05 43.19
C ALA A 20 28.20 41.82 43.22
N ALA A 21 27.71 41.45 44.41
CA ALA A 21 26.57 40.59 44.51
C ALA A 21 25.49 41.27 43.64
N ALA A 22 25.22 40.69 42.50
CA ALA A 22 24.14 41.14 41.63
C ALA A 22 22.92 41.33 42.57
N PRO A 23 22.23 42.48 42.52
CA PRO A 23 21.07 42.67 43.35
C PRO A 23 20.14 41.50 43.03
N ALA A 24 19.77 40.73 44.04
CA ALA A 24 18.82 39.63 43.86
C ALA A 24 17.54 40.27 43.33
N GLN A 25 17.27 40.03 42.07
CA GLN A 25 16.12 40.61 41.39
C GLN A 25 14.88 39.98 42.05
N ALA A 26 14.01 40.79 42.58
CA ALA A 26 12.76 40.30 43.14
C ALA A 26 11.90 39.71 42.04
N VAL A 27 11.27 38.58 42.33
CA VAL A 27 10.37 37.92 41.37
C VAL A 27 9.13 38.79 41.21
N ASP A 28 8.75 39.08 39.96
CA ASP A 28 7.50 39.81 39.69
C ASP A 28 6.29 38.94 39.97
N ALA A 29 5.30 39.46 40.71
CA ALA A 29 4.07 38.74 41.04
C ALA A 29 3.01 38.91 39.95
N VAL A 30 2.44 37.80 39.51
CA VAL A 30 1.31 37.77 38.57
C VAL A 30 0.02 37.98 39.34
N SER A 31 -0.75 39.02 38.91
CA SER A 31 -2.07 39.27 39.46
C SER A 31 -3.07 38.21 38.98
N VAL A 32 -3.62 37.46 39.93
CA VAL A 32 -4.65 36.46 39.67
C VAL A 32 -6.02 37.12 39.66
N ARG A 33 -6.72 37.05 38.53
CA ARG A 33 -8.07 37.54 38.36
C ARG A 33 -9.08 36.44 38.66
N SER A 34 -10.21 36.81 39.25
CA SER A 34 -11.30 35.89 39.52
C SER A 34 -11.98 35.36 38.25
N ASP A 35 -12.03 36.16 37.17
CA ASP A 35 -12.71 35.88 35.91
C ASP A 35 -11.84 35.13 34.88
N ALA A 36 -10.55 34.92 35.17
CA ALA A 36 -9.67 34.25 34.24
C ALA A 36 -9.73 32.72 34.41
N PRO A 37 -10.21 31.95 33.40
CA PRO A 37 -10.31 30.49 33.49
C PRO A 37 -8.92 29.79 33.55
N ALA A 38 -7.92 30.41 32.89
CA ALA A 38 -6.54 29.94 32.92
C ALA A 38 -5.56 31.12 32.72
N ILE A 39 -4.39 31.02 33.34
CA ILE A 39 -3.29 31.98 33.20
C ILE A 39 -2.03 31.17 32.84
N ASP A 40 -1.35 31.55 31.76
CA ASP A 40 -0.07 30.94 31.37
C ASP A 40 1.06 31.61 32.19
N LEU A 41 1.72 30.80 33.01
CA LEU A 41 2.85 31.20 33.83
C LEU A 41 4.21 30.95 33.17
N THR A 42 4.23 30.29 32.00
CA THR A 42 5.46 29.79 31.36
C THR A 42 6.49 30.88 31.11
N GLY A 43 6.01 32.10 30.70
CA GLY A 43 6.88 33.23 30.35
C GLY A 43 7.53 33.96 31.54
N ILE A 44 7.08 33.66 32.77
CA ILE A 44 7.53 34.35 34.00
C ILE A 44 8.32 33.45 34.94
N LEU A 45 8.54 32.17 34.53
CA LEU A 45 9.28 31.22 35.35
C LEU A 45 10.76 31.63 35.45
N ASP A 46 11.25 31.84 36.66
CA ASP A 46 12.67 31.98 36.93
C ASP A 46 13.28 30.59 37.19
N HIS A 47 14.10 30.13 36.25
CA HIS A 47 14.77 28.85 36.35
C HIS A 47 16.11 28.98 37.08
N GLN A 48 16.24 28.31 38.21
CA GLN A 48 17.46 28.31 39.04
C GLN A 48 18.01 26.90 39.19
N ARG A 49 19.32 26.79 39.18
CA ARG A 49 20.05 25.53 39.42
C ARG A 49 20.92 25.68 40.65
N SER A 50 20.82 24.72 41.58
CA SER A 50 21.66 24.67 42.79
C SER A 50 22.34 23.32 42.86
N GLU A 51 23.64 23.31 43.10
CA GLU A 51 24.40 22.05 43.33
C GLU A 51 24.17 21.53 44.77
N ASN A 52 23.65 22.37 45.66
CA ASN A 52 23.31 22.01 47.02
C ASN A 52 21.85 21.59 47.15
N ASP A 53 21.51 20.83 48.18
CA ASP A 53 20.16 20.44 48.54
C ASP A 53 19.28 21.62 49.05
N ARG A 54 19.77 22.88 48.93
CA ARG A 54 19.11 24.10 49.35
C ARG A 54 19.24 25.20 48.32
N ILE A 55 18.17 25.98 48.24
CA ILE A 55 18.12 27.19 47.41
C ILE A 55 17.65 28.37 48.23
N GLN A 56 18.32 29.52 48.03
CA GLN A 56 17.90 30.80 48.61
C GLN A 56 17.27 31.68 47.57
N VAL A 57 16.04 32.07 47.76
CA VAL A 57 15.23 32.84 46.82
C VAL A 57 14.71 34.12 47.48
N SER A 58 14.74 35.23 46.72
CA SER A 58 14.08 36.46 47.11
C SER A 58 12.60 36.42 46.77
N THR A 59 11.70 36.64 47.71
CA THR A 59 10.26 36.66 47.45
C THR A 59 9.86 37.90 46.62
N ALA A 60 8.70 37.84 45.97
CA ALA A 60 8.04 39.04 45.52
C ALA A 60 7.77 40.00 46.69
N PRO A 61 7.74 41.33 46.45
CA PRO A 61 7.35 42.30 47.47
C PRO A 61 5.98 41.96 48.05
N GLY A 62 5.92 41.80 49.37
CA GLY A 62 4.65 41.58 50.05
C GLY A 62 3.77 42.85 50.02
N THR A 63 2.58 42.75 50.63
CA THR A 63 1.69 43.92 50.76
C THR A 63 2.31 45.09 51.54
N ASP A 64 3.35 44.78 52.31
CA ASP A 64 4.21 45.72 53.04
C ASP A 64 5.36 46.28 52.20
N GLY A 65 5.48 45.89 50.90
CA GLY A 65 6.55 46.28 49.99
C GLY A 65 7.93 45.65 50.34
N ILE A 66 8.02 44.75 51.31
CA ILE A 66 9.27 44.17 51.79
C ILE A 66 9.57 42.88 51.02
N VAL A 67 10.78 42.77 50.46
CA VAL A 67 11.32 41.57 49.85
C VAL A 67 12.00 40.74 50.94
N ARG A 68 11.53 39.53 51.15
CA ARG A 68 12.09 38.57 52.13
C ARG A 68 12.93 37.53 51.41
N ARG A 69 13.96 36.98 52.06
CA ARG A 69 14.70 35.81 51.60
C ARG A 69 14.15 34.59 52.29
N ILE A 70 13.85 33.55 51.48
CA ILE A 70 13.44 32.24 51.96
C ILE A 70 14.50 31.24 51.57
N GLU A 71 14.77 30.26 52.42
CA GLU A 71 15.61 29.10 52.11
C GLU A 71 14.71 27.87 52.01
N VAL A 72 14.77 27.23 50.84
CA VAL A 72 13.99 26.00 50.58
C VAL A 72 14.94 24.83 50.42
N ARG A 73 14.61 23.70 51.08
CA ARG A 73 15.39 22.47 51.00
C ARG A 73 14.73 21.50 50.03
N ALA A 74 15.55 20.83 49.18
CA ALA A 74 15.10 19.76 48.33
C ALA A 74 14.55 18.60 49.13
N ARG A 75 13.42 18.05 48.75
CA ARG A 75 12.80 16.88 49.35
C ARG A 75 13.15 15.59 48.65
N GLU A 76 13.37 15.66 47.34
CA GLU A 76 13.74 14.50 46.50
C GLU A 76 15.17 14.60 45.94
N GLY A 77 15.97 15.60 46.36
CA GLY A 77 17.37 15.76 45.93
C GLY A 77 17.52 16.37 44.56
N GLY A 78 16.50 17.07 44.04
CA GLY A 78 16.52 17.78 42.77
C GLY A 78 17.49 18.97 42.80
N GLN A 79 18.20 19.20 41.66
CA GLN A 79 19.12 20.34 41.52
C GLN A 79 18.48 21.51 40.72
N ASN A 80 17.33 21.28 40.11
CA ASN A 80 16.66 22.24 39.25
C ASN A 80 15.40 22.78 39.92
N TRP A 81 15.23 24.08 39.88
CA TRP A 81 14.15 24.79 40.55
C TRP A 81 13.51 25.82 39.63
N ILE A 82 12.24 26.08 39.86
CA ILE A 82 11.53 27.22 39.29
C ILE A 82 10.93 28.07 40.42
N VAL A 83 10.95 29.37 40.19
CA VAL A 83 10.39 30.36 41.10
C VAL A 83 9.38 31.19 40.34
N PHE A 84 8.22 31.42 40.95
CA PHE A 84 7.18 32.30 40.44
C PHE A 84 6.36 32.86 41.57
N ALA A 85 5.70 33.99 41.38
CA ALA A 85 4.89 34.60 42.44
C ALA A 85 3.48 34.93 41.93
N LEU A 86 2.50 34.72 42.79
CA LEU A 86 1.09 35.01 42.53
C LEU A 86 0.57 36.02 43.52
N ALA A 87 -0.20 37.00 43.05
CA ALA A 87 -0.85 38.03 43.87
C ALA A 87 -2.37 37.93 43.69
N ASN A 88 -3.08 37.76 44.81
CA ASN A 88 -4.52 37.89 44.84
C ASN A 88 -4.90 39.33 45.21
N ASN A 89 -5.25 40.13 44.21
CA ASN A 89 -5.63 41.51 44.36
C ASN A 89 -7.16 41.70 44.54
N THR A 90 -7.89 40.60 44.78
CA THR A 90 -9.35 40.62 45.00
C THR A 90 -9.68 40.58 46.49
N ASP A 91 -10.92 40.88 46.83
CA ASP A 91 -11.43 40.82 48.20
C ASP A 91 -11.86 39.38 48.62
N ASP A 92 -11.85 38.44 47.63
CA ASP A 92 -12.26 37.07 47.84
C ASP A 92 -11.06 36.11 47.90
N GLN A 93 -11.23 35.01 48.64
CA GLN A 93 -10.29 33.91 48.66
C GLN A 93 -10.40 33.14 47.33
N LEU A 94 -9.26 32.88 46.65
CA LEU A 94 -9.20 32.26 45.35
C LEU A 94 -8.58 30.87 45.44
N ASP A 95 -9.37 29.82 45.11
CA ASP A 95 -8.85 28.48 44.86
C ASP A 95 -8.37 28.38 43.43
N ARG A 96 -7.15 27.89 43.22
CA ARG A 96 -6.52 27.69 41.90
C ARG A 96 -5.77 26.38 41.84
N LEU A 97 -5.60 25.89 40.62
CA LEU A 97 -4.79 24.71 40.33
C LEU A 97 -3.53 25.10 39.56
N ILE A 98 -2.38 24.81 40.13
CA ILE A 98 -1.10 24.87 39.40
C ILE A 98 -0.98 23.58 38.62
N VAL A 99 -0.92 23.66 37.28
CA VAL A 99 -0.94 22.51 36.37
C VAL A 99 0.30 22.54 35.49
N ALA A 100 1.13 21.49 35.61
CA ALA A 100 2.25 21.23 34.70
C ALA A 100 1.91 20.00 33.85
N PRO A 101 1.57 20.20 32.56
CA PRO A 101 1.16 19.09 31.69
C PRO A 101 2.29 18.07 31.49
N HIS A 102 1.94 16.78 31.56
CA HIS A 102 2.80 15.69 31.09
C HIS A 102 2.58 15.53 29.59
N TYR A 103 3.41 16.15 28.77
CA TYR A 103 3.25 15.97 27.35
C TYR A 103 3.56 14.53 26.95
N ARG A 104 2.54 13.83 26.50
CA ARG A 104 2.66 12.66 25.64
C ARG A 104 2.55 13.10 24.19
N VAL A 105 3.43 13.98 23.75
CA VAL A 105 3.50 14.30 22.33
C VAL A 105 4.00 13.06 21.59
N VAL A 106 3.48 12.87 20.39
CA VAL A 106 3.97 11.90 19.41
C VAL A 106 5.50 11.92 19.41
N GLY A 107 6.09 11.08 20.28
CA GLY A 107 7.48 10.88 20.28
C GLY A 107 8.32 11.27 21.47
N SER A 108 8.39 10.44 22.43
CA SER A 108 9.62 10.26 23.18
C SER A 108 10.53 9.37 22.33
N GLY A 109 11.63 9.82 21.87
CA GLY A 109 12.57 9.03 21.07
C GLY A 109 13.96 9.61 21.08
N VAL A 110 14.79 9.21 20.15
CA VAL A 110 16.18 9.65 20.01
C VAL A 110 16.34 11.18 20.05
N PHE A 111 15.34 11.93 19.62
CA PHE A 111 15.38 13.39 19.52
C PHE A 111 14.63 14.13 20.64
N TRP A 112 13.97 13.43 21.57
CA TRP A 112 13.16 14.07 22.60
C TRP A 112 13.21 13.32 23.94
N PRO A 113 13.41 14.03 25.06
CA PRO A 113 13.33 13.41 26.37
C PRO A 113 11.92 12.86 26.62
N ASP A 114 11.84 11.78 27.36
CA ASP A 114 10.57 11.12 27.73
C ASP A 114 9.70 12.06 28.57
N LEU A 115 8.65 12.58 27.98
CA LEU A 115 7.81 13.61 28.55
C LEU A 115 6.63 13.08 29.38
N GLY A 116 6.51 11.76 29.54
CA GLY A 116 5.45 11.11 30.33
C GLY A 116 5.66 11.09 31.83
N LEU A 117 6.80 11.60 32.31
CA LEU A 117 7.13 11.59 33.72
C LEU A 117 6.65 12.85 34.44
N SER A 118 6.29 12.69 35.73
CA SER A 118 6.07 13.80 36.65
C SER A 118 7.26 14.75 36.64
N ARG A 119 7.01 16.03 36.50
CA ARG A 119 8.02 17.07 36.32
C ARG A 119 8.30 17.86 37.57
N ILE A 120 7.29 18.02 38.41
CA ILE A 120 7.37 18.75 39.66
C ILE A 120 7.37 17.73 40.82
N ALA A 121 8.42 17.74 41.62
CA ALA A 121 8.51 16.92 42.79
C ALA A 121 7.63 17.51 43.91
N THR A 122 7.89 18.75 44.28
CA THR A 122 7.18 19.46 45.33
C THR A 122 7.10 20.96 45.02
N ILE A 123 6.09 21.63 45.58
CA ILE A 123 5.97 23.10 45.55
C ILE A 123 5.95 23.59 46.99
N THR A 124 6.83 24.54 47.28
CA THR A 124 6.91 25.18 48.62
C THR A 124 6.49 26.64 48.49
N PRO A 125 5.45 27.08 49.18
CA PRO A 125 5.03 28.48 49.22
C PRO A 125 5.84 29.28 50.24
N SER A 126 5.99 30.57 50.00
CA SER A 126 6.65 31.48 50.95
C SER A 126 5.83 31.75 52.22
N ILE A 127 4.51 31.64 52.11
CA ILE A 127 3.53 31.85 53.20
C ILE A 127 2.36 30.87 52.97
N GLY A 128 1.74 30.35 54.00
CA GLY A 128 0.58 29.48 53.93
C GLY A 128 0.89 27.99 53.93
N ASP A 129 -0.13 27.19 53.65
CA ASP A 129 -0.02 25.72 53.64
C ASP A 129 0.60 25.20 52.38
N LEU A 130 1.20 23.98 52.47
CA LEU A 130 1.76 23.30 51.33
C LEU A 130 0.66 22.95 50.30
N PRO A 131 0.87 23.24 49.00
CA PRO A 131 -0.07 22.86 47.98
C PRO A 131 -0.38 21.37 47.98
N GLU A 132 -1.67 21.03 47.96
CA GLU A 132 -2.13 19.66 47.93
C GLU A 132 -1.98 19.11 46.50
N ARG A 133 -1.23 18.01 46.38
CA ARG A 133 -1.06 17.33 45.09
C ARG A 133 -2.29 16.49 44.78
N GLN A 134 -2.90 16.71 43.63
CA GLN A 134 -4.00 15.92 43.10
C GLN A 134 -3.48 14.89 42.10
N GLU A 135 -3.98 13.66 42.16
CA GLU A 135 -3.63 12.62 41.22
C GLU A 135 -4.21 12.93 39.83
N SER A 136 -3.35 13.04 38.86
CA SER A 136 -3.71 13.17 37.43
C SER A 136 -2.75 12.38 36.55
N PRO A 137 -3.25 11.60 35.59
CA PRO A 137 -2.40 10.83 34.69
C PRO A 137 -1.74 11.69 33.60
N THR A 138 -2.19 12.93 33.42
CA THR A 138 -1.80 13.78 32.30
C THR A 138 -1.05 15.05 32.70
N ALA A 139 -1.02 15.39 34.00
CA ALA A 139 -0.36 16.58 34.51
C ALA A 139 0.02 16.43 35.98
N ASP A 140 1.05 17.16 36.42
CA ASP A 140 1.22 17.43 37.85
C ASP A 140 0.28 18.54 38.23
N VAL A 141 -0.67 18.26 39.14
CA VAL A 141 -1.71 19.20 39.56
C VAL A 141 -1.56 19.45 41.05
N PHE A 142 -1.46 20.74 41.41
CA PHE A 142 -1.37 21.16 42.80
C PHE A 142 -2.46 22.21 43.10
N ARG A 143 -3.26 21.96 44.12
CA ARG A 143 -4.27 22.91 44.58
C ARG A 143 -3.62 23.94 45.49
N VAL A 144 -3.86 25.20 45.23
CA VAL A 144 -3.41 26.35 46.03
C VAL A 144 -4.59 27.25 46.34
N THR A 145 -4.62 27.77 47.57
CA THR A 145 -5.59 28.73 48.00
C THR A 145 -4.87 30.04 48.26
N LEU A 146 -5.34 31.13 47.67
CA LEU A 146 -4.76 32.47 47.78
C LEU A 146 -5.72 33.35 48.60
N ASP A 147 -5.29 33.78 49.79
CA ASP A 147 -6.08 34.69 50.60
C ASP A 147 -6.22 36.10 50.00
N PRO A 148 -7.29 36.81 50.34
CA PRO A 148 -7.50 38.19 49.84
C PRO A 148 -6.28 39.09 50.09
N GLY A 149 -5.84 39.81 49.07
CA GLY A 149 -4.72 40.76 49.18
C GLY A 149 -3.34 40.10 49.41
N SER A 150 -3.21 38.78 49.35
CA SER A 150 -1.93 38.08 49.59
C SER A 150 -1.04 38.05 48.36
N VAL A 151 0.29 38.11 48.59
CA VAL A 151 1.32 37.84 47.56
C VAL A 151 2.15 36.64 48.02
N VAL A 152 2.08 35.54 47.28
CA VAL A 152 2.76 34.30 47.63
C VAL A 152 3.77 33.94 46.56
N THR A 153 5.01 33.72 47.00
CA THR A 153 6.09 33.20 46.09
C THR A 153 6.16 31.71 46.27
N PHE A 154 6.13 31.00 45.16
CA PHE A 154 6.23 29.55 45.06
C PHE A 154 7.59 29.14 44.53
N VAL A 155 8.20 28.17 45.19
CA VAL A 155 9.45 27.53 44.76
C VAL A 155 9.14 26.04 44.49
N ALA A 156 9.25 25.64 43.26
CA ALA A 156 8.99 24.26 42.87
C ALA A 156 10.29 23.53 42.52
N GLU A 157 10.49 22.36 43.15
CA GLU A 157 11.57 21.43 42.88
C GLU A 157 11.21 20.61 41.61
N LEU A 158 12.10 20.60 40.62
CA LEU A 158 11.88 19.88 39.38
C LEU A 158 12.59 18.52 39.38
N ARG A 159 11.92 17.52 38.83
CA ARG A 159 12.50 16.21 38.47
C ARG A 159 13.17 16.22 37.11
N THR A 160 13.01 17.29 36.32
CA THR A 160 13.52 17.48 34.98
C THR A 160 14.39 18.73 34.91
N ASP A 161 15.27 18.82 33.88
CA ASP A 161 16.16 19.98 33.72
C ASP A 161 15.40 21.28 33.42
N LYS A 162 14.26 21.20 32.78
CA LYS A 162 13.41 22.36 32.41
C LYS A 162 11.94 22.01 32.52
N LEU A 163 11.15 22.98 32.89
CA LEU A 163 9.68 22.92 32.83
C LEU A 163 9.20 23.70 31.61
N PRO A 164 8.67 23.04 30.56
CA PRO A 164 8.29 23.73 29.33
C PRO A 164 7.01 24.54 29.45
N GLN A 165 6.09 24.16 30.33
CA GLN A 165 4.82 24.87 30.50
C GLN A 165 4.30 24.75 31.92
N LEU A 166 3.71 25.84 32.42
CA LEU A 166 3.03 25.90 33.70
C LEU A 166 1.80 26.81 33.57
N TYR A 167 0.65 26.31 33.98
CA TYR A 167 -0.61 27.02 33.95
C TYR A 167 -1.23 27.15 35.33
N LEU A 168 -1.90 28.24 35.57
CA LEU A 168 -2.78 28.42 36.71
C LEU A 168 -4.22 28.36 36.22
N TRP A 169 -4.96 27.34 36.66
CA TRP A 169 -6.34 27.08 36.26
C TRP A 169 -7.33 27.34 37.38
N GLU A 170 -8.52 27.78 37.01
CA GLU A 170 -9.68 27.68 37.85
C GLU A 170 -10.13 26.19 37.96
N PRO A 171 -10.50 25.69 39.15
CA PRO A 171 -10.81 24.24 39.32
C PRO A 171 -11.91 23.73 38.40
N GLU A 172 -13.03 24.44 38.25
CA GLU A 172 -14.15 24.01 37.37
C GLU A 172 -13.76 24.09 35.90
N SER A 173 -13.09 25.16 35.49
CA SER A 173 -12.59 25.30 34.11
C SER A 173 -11.56 24.21 33.72
N TYR A 174 -10.72 23.78 34.66
CA TYR A 174 -9.81 22.66 34.45
C TYR A 174 -10.54 21.33 34.30
N LYS A 175 -11.53 21.08 35.15
CA LYS A 175 -12.38 19.88 35.07
C LYS A 175 -13.12 19.80 33.73
N ASP A 176 -13.66 20.91 33.25
CA ASP A 176 -14.31 20.98 31.95
C ASP A 176 -13.34 20.70 30.80
N LYS A 177 -12.10 21.23 30.87
CA LYS A 177 -11.04 20.90 29.93
C LYS A 177 -10.74 19.40 29.90
N VAL A 178 -10.58 18.77 31.07
CA VAL A 178 -10.29 17.33 31.19
C VAL A 178 -11.45 16.48 30.65
N ASN A 179 -12.69 16.85 30.97
CA ASN A 179 -13.88 16.15 30.47
C ASN A 179 -14.01 16.28 28.94
N SER A 180 -13.81 17.48 28.39
CA SER A 180 -13.83 17.72 26.94
C SER A 180 -12.76 16.92 26.22
N PHE A 181 -11.56 16.83 26.79
CA PHE A 181 -10.48 16.03 26.23
C PHE A 181 -10.80 14.53 26.27
N THR A 182 -11.39 14.04 27.39
CA THR A 182 -11.81 12.64 27.52
C THR A 182 -12.90 12.28 26.50
N LEU A 183 -13.87 13.19 26.30
CA LEU A 183 -14.90 13.02 25.25
C LEU A 183 -14.26 12.96 23.85
N TYR A 184 -13.33 13.87 23.56
CA TYR A 184 -12.59 13.86 22.30
C TYR A 184 -11.85 12.53 22.08
N GLN A 185 -11.14 12.02 23.09
CA GLN A 185 -10.47 10.71 23.04
C GLN A 185 -11.45 9.59 22.71
N GLY A 186 -12.61 9.56 23.38
CA GLY A 186 -13.66 8.57 23.15
C GLY A 186 -14.18 8.60 21.71
N ILE A 187 -14.42 9.79 21.17
CA ILE A 187 -14.90 10.00 19.79
C ILE A 187 -13.84 9.48 18.79
N VAL A 188 -12.57 9.86 18.97
CA VAL A 188 -11.48 9.47 18.06
C VAL A 188 -11.26 7.95 18.07
N ILE A 189 -11.25 7.31 19.23
CA ILE A 189 -11.15 5.84 19.36
C ILE A 189 -12.39 5.17 18.73
N GLY A 190 -13.59 5.69 18.99
CA GLY A 190 -14.83 5.14 18.43
C GLY A 190 -14.87 5.19 16.91
N ILE A 191 -14.52 6.33 16.31
CA ILE A 191 -14.43 6.48 14.85
C ILE A 191 -13.37 5.53 14.27
N SER A 192 -12.19 5.45 14.90
CA SER A 192 -11.10 4.55 14.45
C SER A 192 -11.52 3.09 14.50
N GLY A 193 -12.22 2.67 15.60
CA GLY A 193 -12.73 1.32 15.76
C GLY A 193 -13.80 0.97 14.73
N LEU A 194 -14.76 1.87 14.50
CA LEU A 194 -15.79 1.69 13.49
C LEU A 194 -15.16 1.56 12.08
N LEU A 195 -14.19 2.40 11.77
CA LEU A 195 -13.50 2.36 10.48
C LEU A 195 -12.73 1.05 10.28
N ALA A 196 -12.00 0.59 11.30
CA ALA A 196 -11.30 -0.69 11.27
C ALA A 196 -12.27 -1.87 11.04
N LEU A 197 -13.42 -1.84 11.70
CA LEU A 197 -14.46 -2.86 11.53
C LEU A 197 -15.07 -2.83 10.13
N VAL A 198 -15.42 -1.66 9.60
CA VAL A 198 -15.97 -1.51 8.24
C VAL A 198 -15.00 -2.01 7.19
N LEU A 199 -13.71 -1.67 7.29
CA LEU A 199 -12.68 -2.14 6.35
C LEU A 199 -12.43 -3.64 6.48
N THR A 200 -12.59 -4.22 7.67
CA THR A 200 -12.53 -5.67 7.89
C THR A 200 -13.71 -6.39 7.23
N ILE A 201 -14.92 -5.84 7.33
CA ILE A 201 -16.10 -6.39 6.62
C ILE A 201 -15.87 -6.34 5.10
N LEU A 202 -15.37 -5.21 4.59
CA LEU A 202 -15.02 -5.07 3.17
C LEU A 202 -13.97 -6.10 2.73
N PHE A 203 -12.98 -6.39 3.56
CA PHE A 203 -12.01 -7.45 3.31
C PHE A 203 -12.67 -8.82 3.16
N VAL A 204 -13.60 -9.19 4.04
CA VAL A 204 -14.29 -10.49 3.96
C VAL A 204 -15.15 -10.63 2.69
N VAL A 205 -15.76 -9.52 2.24
CA VAL A 205 -16.64 -9.51 1.05
C VAL A 205 -15.90 -9.45 -0.27
N LYS A 206 -14.74 -8.80 -0.32
CA LYS A 206 -13.98 -8.54 -1.55
C LYS A 206 -12.63 -9.25 -1.51
N GLY A 207 -12.31 -10.05 -2.53
CA GLY A 207 -11.10 -10.89 -2.59
C GLY A 207 -9.78 -10.18 -2.99
N SER A 208 -9.76 -8.86 -3.15
CA SER A 208 -8.54 -8.13 -3.56
C SER A 208 -7.62 -7.82 -2.37
N ILE A 209 -6.30 -7.91 -2.58
CA ILE A 209 -5.26 -7.71 -1.56
C ILE A 209 -5.28 -6.30 -0.92
N MET A 210 -5.81 -5.29 -1.61
CA MET A 210 -5.87 -3.92 -1.07
C MET A 210 -6.81 -3.79 0.13
N PHE A 211 -7.88 -4.60 0.23
CA PHE A 211 -8.83 -4.53 1.36
C PHE A 211 -8.23 -5.01 2.67
N PRO A 212 -7.55 -6.19 2.75
CA PRO A 212 -6.84 -6.58 3.97
C PRO A 212 -5.71 -5.61 4.33
N ALA A 213 -5.03 -4.99 3.34
CA ALA A 213 -4.00 -3.99 3.61
C ALA A 213 -4.59 -2.72 4.26
N ALA A 214 -5.73 -2.23 3.75
CA ALA A 214 -6.44 -1.09 4.34
C ALA A 214 -6.98 -1.40 5.74
N ALA A 215 -7.54 -2.60 5.95
CA ALA A 215 -8.00 -3.06 7.26
C ALA A 215 -6.85 -3.14 8.26
N ALA A 216 -5.71 -3.73 7.87
CA ALA A 216 -4.52 -3.81 8.71
C ALA A 216 -3.99 -2.43 9.12
N LEU A 217 -3.99 -1.45 8.19
CA LEU A 217 -3.62 -0.07 8.48
C LEU A 217 -4.57 0.56 9.50
N ALA A 218 -5.89 0.37 9.34
CA ALA A 218 -6.87 0.93 10.27
C ALA A 218 -6.76 0.32 11.68
N TRP A 219 -6.52 -0.99 11.80
CA TRP A 219 -6.24 -1.65 13.08
C TRP A 219 -4.93 -1.16 13.71
N ALA A 220 -3.87 -0.97 12.89
CA ALA A 220 -2.60 -0.44 13.38
C ALA A 220 -2.77 0.97 13.96
N VAL A 221 -3.55 1.84 13.28
CA VAL A 221 -3.86 3.19 13.77
C VAL A 221 -4.70 3.15 15.04
N LEU A 222 -5.71 2.28 15.14
CA LEU A 222 -6.53 2.13 16.34
C LEU A 222 -5.67 1.72 17.55
N VAL A 223 -4.81 0.72 17.37
CA VAL A 223 -3.90 0.26 18.44
C VAL A 223 -2.94 1.37 18.85
N TYR A 224 -2.34 2.07 17.88
CA TYR A 224 -1.41 3.17 18.11
C TYR A 224 -2.06 4.32 18.92
N ILE A 225 -3.26 4.76 18.49
CA ILE A 225 -4.01 5.82 19.20
C ILE A 225 -4.40 5.39 20.59
N GLY A 226 -4.80 4.13 20.76
CA GLY A 226 -5.15 3.59 22.07
C GLY A 226 -3.95 3.55 23.04
N VAL A 227 -2.73 3.31 22.53
CA VAL A 227 -1.50 3.44 23.33
C VAL A 227 -1.23 4.89 23.69
N ASP A 228 -1.31 5.79 22.70
CA ASP A 228 -1.00 7.22 22.89
C ASP A 228 -1.97 7.92 23.85
N PHE A 229 -3.23 7.55 23.84
CA PHE A 229 -4.23 8.01 24.80
C PHE A 229 -4.16 7.31 26.17
N GLY A 230 -3.28 6.32 26.35
CA GLY A 230 -3.17 5.52 27.57
C GLY A 230 -4.37 4.61 27.82
N PHE A 231 -5.18 4.33 26.80
CA PHE A 231 -6.35 3.46 26.90
C PHE A 231 -5.94 2.01 27.25
N TRP A 232 -4.96 1.48 26.52
CA TRP A 232 -4.47 0.11 26.74
C TRP A 232 -3.75 -0.03 28.08
N GLY A 233 -3.06 1.03 28.55
CA GLY A 233 -2.44 1.06 29.88
C GLY A 233 -3.44 0.86 30.99
N LYS A 234 -4.65 1.44 30.87
CA LYS A 234 -5.73 1.28 31.84
C LYS A 234 -6.44 -0.08 31.76
N VAL A 235 -6.60 -0.63 30.56
CA VAL A 235 -7.30 -1.91 30.33
C VAL A 235 -6.42 -3.11 30.70
N LEU A 236 -5.11 -3.04 30.37
CA LEU A 236 -4.17 -4.15 30.52
C LEU A 236 -3.22 -3.98 31.72
N ASP A 237 -3.38 -2.93 32.52
CA ASP A 237 -2.52 -2.60 33.67
C ASP A 237 -1.02 -2.66 33.35
N MET A 238 -0.64 -1.97 32.24
CA MET A 238 0.71 -2.02 31.70
C MET A 238 1.67 -1.12 32.48
N SER A 239 2.88 -1.61 32.71
CA SER A 239 3.97 -0.79 33.25
C SER A 239 4.41 0.30 32.24
N ASN A 240 4.98 1.40 32.73
CA ASN A 240 5.49 2.50 31.88
C ASN A 240 6.50 2.01 30.82
N ASN A 241 7.31 1.01 31.15
CA ASN A 241 8.27 0.44 30.20
C ASN A 241 7.57 -0.36 29.09
N ALA A 242 6.55 -1.15 29.46
CA ALA A 242 5.74 -1.87 28.48
C ALA A 242 5.01 -0.91 27.53
N GLU A 243 4.48 0.20 28.04
CA GLU A 243 3.84 1.23 27.22
C GLU A 243 4.79 1.85 26.18
N ARG A 244 6.06 2.08 26.54
CA ARG A 244 7.08 2.55 25.60
C ARG A 244 7.38 1.55 24.49
N VAL A 245 7.51 0.27 24.85
CA VAL A 245 7.75 -0.83 23.89
C VAL A 245 6.57 -0.95 22.93
N TRP A 246 5.34 -0.92 23.45
CA TRP A 246 4.13 -0.99 22.63
C TRP A 246 4.02 0.19 21.67
N ARG A 247 4.39 1.39 22.13
CA ARG A 247 4.39 2.60 21.30
C ARG A 247 5.40 2.49 20.17
N ALA A 248 6.65 2.16 20.47
CA ALA A 248 7.71 2.01 19.46
C ALA A 248 7.38 0.91 18.43
N SER A 249 6.85 -0.22 18.91
CA SER A 249 6.37 -1.30 18.05
C SER A 249 5.20 -0.85 17.17
N GLY A 250 4.26 -0.08 17.74
CA GLY A 250 3.12 0.48 17.02
C GLY A 250 3.53 1.43 15.90
N GLU A 251 4.53 2.27 16.11
CA GLU A 251 5.08 3.16 15.07
C GLU A 251 5.73 2.36 13.92
N ALA A 252 6.47 1.30 14.22
CA ALA A 252 7.03 0.40 13.20
C ALA A 252 5.95 -0.34 12.41
N ILE A 253 4.91 -0.86 13.10
CA ILE A 253 3.77 -1.54 12.49
C ILE A 253 2.95 -0.56 11.62
N LEU A 254 2.76 0.68 12.08
CA LEU A 254 2.08 1.72 11.31
C LEU A 254 2.81 2.01 10.00
N ALA A 255 4.13 2.17 10.03
CA ALA A 255 4.95 2.36 8.83
C ALA A 255 4.87 1.15 7.90
N ALA A 256 4.92 -0.08 8.45
CA ALA A 256 4.83 -1.32 7.68
C ALA A 256 3.46 -1.47 6.99
N THR A 257 2.36 -1.24 7.72
CA THR A 257 1.00 -1.36 7.18
C THR A 257 0.70 -0.29 6.13
N LEU A 258 1.24 0.93 6.29
CA LEU A 258 1.15 1.98 5.29
C LEU A 258 1.90 1.62 4.00
N LEU A 259 3.09 1.03 4.12
CA LEU A 259 3.88 0.55 2.98
C LEU A 259 3.16 -0.60 2.24
N VAL A 260 2.60 -1.55 2.98
CA VAL A 260 1.80 -2.65 2.42
C VAL A 260 0.57 -2.12 1.70
N PHE A 261 -0.13 -1.13 2.29
CA PHE A 261 -1.28 -0.51 1.67
C PHE A 261 -0.90 0.18 0.35
N LEU A 262 0.15 0.98 0.33
CA LEU A 262 0.64 1.64 -0.89
C LEU A 262 0.96 0.63 -1.99
N PHE A 263 1.71 -0.43 -1.64
CA PHE A 263 2.08 -1.51 -2.57
C PHE A 263 0.85 -2.23 -3.13
N ALA A 264 -0.11 -2.59 -2.26
CA ALA A 264 -1.31 -3.33 -2.64
C ALA A 264 -2.28 -2.47 -3.47
N TYR A 265 -2.48 -1.20 -3.09
CA TYR A 265 -3.40 -0.30 -3.77
C TYR A 265 -2.92 0.05 -5.18
N LEU A 266 -1.64 0.41 -5.33
CA LEU A 266 -1.03 0.73 -6.63
C LEU A 266 -0.68 -0.52 -7.45
N ASN A 267 -0.83 -1.72 -6.88
CA ASN A 267 -0.49 -3.00 -7.51
C ASN A 267 0.94 -2.99 -8.13
N LEU A 268 1.91 -2.55 -7.32
CA LEU A 268 3.28 -2.29 -7.78
C LEU A 268 4.01 -3.54 -8.31
N SER A 269 3.56 -4.75 -7.96
CA SER A 269 4.10 -6.00 -8.48
C SER A 269 3.95 -6.14 -10.01
N ARG A 270 2.93 -5.50 -10.60
CA ARG A 270 2.69 -5.50 -12.06
C ARG A 270 3.69 -4.65 -12.85
N TRP A 271 4.24 -3.60 -12.23
CA TRP A 271 5.13 -2.67 -12.93
C TRP A 271 6.54 -3.21 -13.07
N HIS A 272 7.10 -3.77 -11.98
CA HIS A 272 8.42 -4.38 -12.02
C HIS A 272 8.66 -5.23 -10.77
N VAL A 273 9.28 -6.40 -10.95
CA VAL A 273 9.64 -7.33 -9.85
C VAL A 273 10.51 -6.67 -8.77
N ARG A 274 11.33 -5.67 -9.13
CA ARG A 274 12.16 -4.91 -8.17
C ARG A 274 11.35 -4.23 -7.08
N TYR A 275 10.14 -3.71 -7.37
CA TYR A 275 9.29 -3.10 -6.35
C TYR A 275 8.90 -4.09 -5.26
N SER A 276 8.60 -5.34 -5.62
CA SER A 276 8.30 -6.39 -4.66
C SER A 276 9.49 -6.70 -3.76
N HIS A 277 10.71 -6.79 -4.30
CA HIS A 277 11.91 -7.05 -3.50
C HIS A 277 12.25 -5.89 -2.56
N ILE A 278 12.15 -4.64 -3.03
CA ILE A 278 12.38 -3.44 -2.21
C ILE A 278 11.37 -3.38 -1.07
N THR A 279 10.08 -3.58 -1.38
CA THR A 279 9.01 -3.58 -0.36
C THR A 279 9.22 -4.69 0.67
N LEU A 280 9.55 -5.91 0.23
CA LEU A 280 9.79 -7.03 1.12
C LEU A 280 11.00 -6.78 2.03
N GLY A 281 12.10 -6.27 1.47
CA GLY A 281 13.30 -5.89 2.25
C GLY A 281 12.99 -4.81 3.29
N TRP A 282 12.20 -3.80 2.92
CA TRP A 282 11.80 -2.74 3.83
C TRP A 282 10.85 -3.24 4.92
N LEU A 283 9.91 -4.14 4.59
CA LEU A 283 9.03 -4.78 5.58
C LEU A 283 9.83 -5.64 6.57
N PHE A 284 10.81 -6.40 6.09
CA PHE A 284 11.70 -7.17 6.96
C PHE A 284 12.47 -6.25 7.93
N PHE A 285 12.99 -5.12 7.42
CA PHE A 285 13.64 -4.10 8.23
C PHE A 285 12.69 -3.52 9.29
N LEU A 286 11.49 -3.10 8.91
CA LEU A 286 10.49 -2.57 9.85
C LEU A 286 10.05 -3.63 10.89
N GLY A 287 9.92 -4.89 10.47
CA GLY A 287 9.65 -6.01 11.37
C GLY A 287 10.77 -6.22 12.40
N SER A 288 12.04 -6.03 11.99
CA SER A 288 13.17 -6.12 12.92
C SER A 288 13.18 -5.01 13.98
N LEU A 289 12.61 -3.83 13.69
CA LEU A 289 12.46 -2.74 14.66
C LEU A 289 11.53 -3.10 15.82
N VAL A 290 10.55 -3.98 15.60
CA VAL A 290 9.71 -4.49 16.71
C VAL A 290 10.54 -5.29 17.69
N ALA A 291 11.53 -6.06 17.22
CA ALA A 291 12.46 -6.76 18.11
C ALA A 291 13.44 -5.78 18.80
N VAL A 292 13.93 -4.75 18.08
CA VAL A 292 14.76 -3.70 18.68
C VAL A 292 14.02 -2.93 19.76
N ALA A 293 12.71 -2.69 19.58
CA ALA A 293 11.87 -1.99 20.57
C ALA A 293 11.83 -2.67 21.94
N LEU A 294 12.06 -4.00 22.03
CA LEU A 294 12.14 -4.73 23.28
C LEU A 294 13.40 -4.35 24.10
N PHE A 295 14.48 -3.94 23.43
CA PHE A 295 15.75 -3.60 24.06
C PHE A 295 15.92 -2.08 24.20
N ASP A 296 15.64 -1.33 23.13
CA ASP A 296 15.73 0.13 23.08
C ASP A 296 14.55 0.73 22.31
N PRO A 297 13.45 1.05 23.04
CA PRO A 297 12.25 1.63 22.41
C PRO A 297 12.52 2.99 21.75
N ALA A 298 13.49 3.77 22.27
CA ALA A 298 13.78 5.11 21.77
C ALA A 298 14.41 5.06 20.38
N VAL A 299 15.40 4.18 20.19
CA VAL A 299 16.05 3.97 18.89
C VAL A 299 15.06 3.39 17.88
N ALA A 300 14.28 2.38 18.26
CA ALA A 300 13.28 1.76 17.38
C ALA A 300 12.25 2.78 16.88
N SER A 301 11.71 3.60 17.77
CA SER A 301 10.75 4.65 17.47
C SER A 301 11.36 5.72 16.55
N GLY A 302 12.58 6.20 16.82
CA GLY A 302 13.26 7.19 15.96
C GLY A 302 13.43 6.70 14.52
N ILE A 303 13.88 5.46 14.34
CA ILE A 303 14.08 4.85 13.02
C ILE A 303 12.73 4.60 12.32
N ALA A 304 11.70 4.15 13.05
CA ALA A 304 10.37 3.95 12.50
C ALA A 304 9.76 5.25 11.95
N ARG A 305 9.96 6.39 12.63
CA ARG A 305 9.51 7.73 12.17
C ARG A 305 10.24 8.20 10.93
N ILE A 306 11.56 7.98 10.86
CA ILE A 306 12.34 8.27 9.64
C ILE A 306 11.81 7.41 8.48
N SER A 307 11.53 6.13 8.72
CA SER A 307 10.93 5.25 7.71
C SER A 307 9.54 5.74 7.27
N LEU A 308 8.71 6.19 8.21
CA LEU A 308 7.40 6.75 7.91
C LEU A 308 7.50 8.01 7.02
N LEU A 309 8.44 8.90 7.35
CA LEU A 309 8.74 10.09 6.53
C LEU A 309 9.16 9.69 5.10
N LEU A 310 10.06 8.72 4.98
CA LEU A 310 10.51 8.23 3.67
C LEU A 310 9.36 7.60 2.88
N ILE A 311 8.51 6.80 3.51
CA ILE A 311 7.32 6.20 2.88
C ILE A 311 6.35 7.30 2.40
N ALA A 312 6.12 8.33 3.22
CA ALA A 312 5.24 9.44 2.85
C ALA A 312 5.79 10.21 1.64
N VAL A 313 7.06 10.62 1.69
CA VAL A 313 7.68 11.45 0.63
C VAL A 313 7.90 10.65 -0.66
N LEU A 314 8.53 9.48 -0.56
CA LEU A 314 8.79 8.64 -1.74
C LEU A 314 7.49 8.08 -2.32
N GLY A 315 6.52 7.74 -1.45
CA GLY A 315 5.19 7.32 -1.86
C GLY A 315 4.45 8.43 -2.61
N PHE A 316 4.53 9.69 -2.15
CA PHE A 316 3.95 10.83 -2.85
C PHE A 316 4.60 11.05 -4.21
N ALA A 317 5.93 11.03 -4.28
CA ALA A 317 6.66 11.14 -5.53
C ALA A 317 6.28 10.03 -6.54
N LEU A 318 6.17 8.79 -6.06
CA LEU A 318 5.73 7.64 -6.87
C LEU A 318 4.29 7.81 -7.37
N ILE A 319 3.37 8.26 -6.52
CA ILE A 319 1.96 8.51 -6.88
C ILE A 319 1.88 9.59 -7.97
N VAL A 320 2.61 10.69 -7.83
CA VAL A 320 2.65 11.77 -8.84
C VAL A 320 3.24 11.26 -10.15
N TYR A 321 4.33 10.48 -10.08
CA TYR A 321 4.94 9.85 -11.25
C TYR A 321 3.98 8.93 -11.99
N LEU A 322 3.30 8.01 -11.30
CA LEU A 322 2.33 7.10 -11.88
C LEU A 322 1.11 7.84 -12.45
N SER A 323 0.63 8.87 -11.75
CA SER A 323 -0.47 9.73 -12.22
C SER A 323 -0.12 10.43 -13.53
N SER A 324 1.11 10.94 -13.68
CA SER A 324 1.57 11.58 -14.92
C SER A 324 1.70 10.61 -16.09
N HIS A 325 1.79 9.30 -15.82
CA HIS A 325 1.82 8.23 -16.82
C HIS A 325 0.43 7.61 -17.08
N GLY A 326 -0.65 8.26 -16.62
CA GLY A 326 -2.03 7.87 -16.94
C GLY A 326 -2.59 6.74 -16.05
N PHE A 327 -2.06 6.56 -14.85
CA PHE A 327 -2.58 5.57 -13.91
C PHE A 327 -3.65 6.17 -13.00
N ASP A 328 -4.93 5.96 -13.34
CA ASP A 328 -6.08 6.59 -12.68
C ASP A 328 -6.17 6.31 -11.18
N ARG A 329 -5.76 5.13 -10.72
CA ARG A 329 -5.73 4.81 -9.28
C ARG A 329 -4.80 5.72 -8.50
N ALA A 330 -3.67 6.12 -9.09
CA ALA A 330 -2.74 7.03 -8.44
C ALA A 330 -3.35 8.42 -8.23
N VAL A 331 -4.17 8.89 -9.17
CA VAL A 331 -4.84 10.20 -9.08
C VAL A 331 -5.72 10.29 -7.83
N LEU A 332 -6.46 9.22 -7.50
CA LEU A 332 -7.35 9.17 -6.34
C LEU A 332 -6.59 9.25 -5.00
N LEU A 333 -5.32 8.81 -4.97
CA LEU A 333 -4.48 8.88 -3.76
C LEU A 333 -3.79 10.23 -3.55
N ILE A 334 -3.69 11.08 -4.57
CA ILE A 334 -2.96 12.37 -4.48
C ILE A 334 -3.41 13.20 -3.27
N PRO A 335 -4.71 13.50 -3.08
CA PRO A 335 -5.16 14.34 -1.97
C PRO A 335 -4.82 13.74 -0.60
N THR A 336 -5.05 12.44 -0.45
CA THR A 336 -4.82 11.72 0.80
C THR A 336 -3.33 11.65 1.14
N TRP A 337 -2.49 11.38 0.14
CA TRP A 337 -1.04 11.28 0.35
C TRP A 337 -0.37 12.64 0.53
N PHE A 338 -0.91 13.68 -0.10
CA PHE A 338 -0.50 15.05 0.17
C PHE A 338 -0.79 15.41 1.63
N LEU A 339 -2.00 15.13 2.11
CA LEU A 339 -2.36 15.37 3.52
C LEU A 339 -1.48 14.56 4.48
N LEU A 340 -1.16 13.31 4.14
CA LEU A 340 -0.23 12.49 4.91
C LEU A 340 1.18 13.12 4.98
N THR A 341 1.68 13.65 3.87
CA THR A 341 2.99 14.30 3.81
C THR A 341 3.02 15.55 4.69
N VAL A 342 1.97 16.36 4.63
CA VAL A 342 1.79 17.54 5.49
C VAL A 342 1.71 17.14 6.97
N TRP A 343 0.96 16.07 7.26
CA TRP A 343 0.84 15.54 8.62
C TRP A 343 2.18 15.05 9.17
N VAL A 344 2.96 14.31 8.37
CA VAL A 344 4.30 13.84 8.77
C VAL A 344 5.25 15.01 9.00
N ALA A 345 5.18 16.07 8.18
CA ALA A 345 5.97 17.29 8.39
C ALA A 345 5.58 17.99 9.69
N ALA A 346 4.28 18.13 9.98
CA ALA A 346 3.79 18.72 11.23
C ALA A 346 4.21 17.89 12.46
N ALA A 347 4.11 16.57 12.38
CA ALA A 347 4.59 15.67 13.43
C ALA A 347 6.11 15.81 13.63
N GLY A 348 6.88 15.91 12.54
CA GLY A 348 8.32 16.14 12.59
C GLY A 348 8.70 17.47 13.27
N MET A 349 8.00 18.58 12.96
CA MET A 349 8.21 19.87 13.62
C MET A 349 7.89 19.81 15.12
N THR A 350 6.87 19.04 15.49
CA THR A 350 6.50 18.83 16.91
C THR A 350 7.59 18.04 17.62
N VAL A 351 8.09 16.97 17.01
CA VAL A 351 9.22 16.16 17.55
C VAL A 351 10.50 17.00 17.66
N ALA A 352 10.74 17.92 16.72
CA ALA A 352 11.86 18.85 16.77
C ALA A 352 11.69 20.01 17.80
N GLY A 353 10.54 20.06 18.50
CA GLY A 353 10.26 21.08 19.52
C GLY A 353 9.97 22.48 18.98
N GLN A 354 9.73 22.61 17.69
CA GLN A 354 9.40 23.91 17.08
C GLN A 354 7.95 24.33 17.33
N VAL A 355 7.09 23.37 17.62
CA VAL A 355 5.68 23.60 17.93
C VAL A 355 5.36 22.91 19.25
N THR A 356 5.17 23.72 20.29
CA THR A 356 4.88 23.24 21.65
C THR A 356 3.56 23.84 22.13
N ASN A 357 2.44 23.26 21.71
CA ASN A 357 1.11 23.66 22.16
C ASN A 357 0.29 22.44 22.54
N ASP A 358 -0.53 22.55 23.58
CA ASP A 358 -1.41 21.49 24.10
C ASP A 358 -2.38 20.92 23.07
N ILE A 359 -2.72 21.71 22.04
CA ILE A 359 -3.69 21.34 20.99
C ILE A 359 -3.04 20.46 19.91
N VAL A 360 -1.73 20.57 19.71
CA VAL A 360 -1.03 19.93 18.56
C VAL A 360 -1.05 18.41 18.65
N GLY A 361 -0.82 17.84 19.84
CA GLY A 361 -0.86 16.39 20.04
C GLY A 361 -2.23 15.79 19.66
N PRO A 362 -3.34 16.25 20.26
CA PRO A 362 -4.68 15.83 19.86
C PRO A 362 -4.98 16.06 18.38
N ALA A 363 -4.59 17.20 17.81
CA ALA A 363 -4.82 17.51 16.41
C ALA A 363 -4.07 16.54 15.47
N LEU A 364 -2.84 16.13 15.80
CA LEU A 364 -2.10 15.15 15.03
C LEU A 364 -2.76 13.77 15.07
N LEU A 365 -3.26 13.34 16.23
CA LEU A 365 -3.95 12.05 16.35
C LEU A 365 -5.28 12.05 15.60
N GLY A 366 -6.07 13.13 15.72
CA GLY A 366 -7.28 13.30 14.93
C GLY A 366 -7.00 13.39 13.42
N GLY A 367 -5.93 14.05 13.03
CA GLY A 367 -5.45 14.13 11.64
C GLY A 367 -5.07 12.77 11.07
N LEU A 368 -4.43 11.91 11.86
CA LEU A 368 -4.12 10.54 11.44
C LEU A 368 -5.39 9.72 11.18
N VAL A 369 -6.41 9.82 12.05
CA VAL A 369 -7.71 9.17 11.83
C VAL A 369 -8.38 9.69 10.57
N LEU A 370 -8.35 10.99 10.34
CA LEU A 370 -8.90 11.59 9.13
C LEU A 370 -8.20 11.05 7.86
N ILE A 371 -6.88 10.91 7.87
CA ILE A 371 -6.13 10.33 6.75
C ILE A 371 -6.57 8.88 6.49
N VAL A 372 -6.69 8.05 7.52
CA VAL A 372 -7.14 6.67 7.37
C VAL A 372 -8.60 6.61 6.91
N MET A 373 -9.44 7.56 7.35
CA MET A 373 -10.82 7.69 6.85
C MET A 373 -10.86 8.03 5.36
N LEU A 374 -10.00 8.93 4.88
CA LEU A 374 -9.88 9.24 3.45
C LEU A 374 -9.35 8.04 2.65
N ILE A 375 -8.39 7.29 3.20
CA ILE A 375 -7.93 6.03 2.62
C ILE A 375 -9.11 5.04 2.52
N GLY A 376 -9.88 4.87 3.59
CA GLY A 376 -11.07 4.03 3.61
C GLY A 376 -12.10 4.45 2.56
N PHE A 377 -12.36 5.75 2.43
CA PHE A 377 -13.24 6.30 1.41
C PHE A 377 -12.73 6.01 -0.02
N THR A 378 -11.43 6.18 -0.27
CA THR A 378 -10.81 5.88 -1.57
C THR A 378 -10.93 4.39 -1.92
N VAL A 379 -10.69 3.51 -0.94
CA VAL A 379 -10.86 2.06 -1.08
C VAL A 379 -12.32 1.69 -1.31
N MET A 380 -13.25 2.35 -0.60
CA MET A 380 -14.69 2.15 -0.76
C MET A 380 -15.18 2.63 -2.14
N GLN A 381 -14.75 3.79 -2.60
CA GLN A 381 -15.04 4.25 -3.97
C GLN A 381 -14.58 3.22 -5.00
N HIS A 382 -13.39 2.67 -4.85
CA HIS A 382 -12.88 1.63 -5.75
C HIS A 382 -13.73 0.34 -5.66
N ALA A 383 -14.17 -0.05 -4.46
CA ALA A 383 -15.02 -1.23 -4.26
C ALA A 383 -16.38 -1.10 -4.95
N PHE A 384 -16.96 0.10 -4.96
CA PHE A 384 -18.31 0.35 -5.51
C PHE A 384 -18.27 0.90 -6.94
N ALA A 385 -17.24 1.64 -7.36
CA ALA A 385 -17.05 2.03 -8.75
C ALA A 385 -16.82 0.81 -9.65
N GLY A 386 -16.09 -0.21 -9.15
CA GLY A 386 -15.98 -1.51 -9.82
C GLY A 386 -17.28 -2.30 -9.87
N GLY A 387 -18.20 -2.11 -8.90
CA GLY A 387 -19.50 -2.81 -8.85
C GLY A 387 -20.56 -2.24 -9.79
N GLY A 388 -20.60 -0.93 -10.00
CA GLY A 388 -21.58 -0.28 -10.87
C GLY A 388 -21.23 -0.37 -12.36
N ALA A 389 -19.95 -0.17 -12.69
CA ALA A 389 -19.49 -0.24 -14.08
C ALA A 389 -19.34 -1.69 -14.59
N THR A 390 -18.87 -2.62 -13.72
CA THR A 390 -18.75 -4.03 -14.11
C THR A 390 -20.10 -4.74 -14.16
N THR A 391 -21.08 -4.38 -13.30
CA THR A 391 -22.40 -5.01 -13.36
C THR A 391 -23.18 -4.56 -14.59
N GLY A 392 -23.04 -3.28 -15.00
CA GLY A 392 -23.62 -2.79 -16.25
C GLY A 392 -22.94 -3.37 -17.49
N ILE A 393 -21.59 -3.44 -17.48
CA ILE A 393 -20.81 -4.01 -18.58
C ILE A 393 -20.95 -5.53 -18.64
N VAL A 394 -20.95 -6.22 -17.49
CA VAL A 394 -21.17 -7.68 -17.44
C VAL A 394 -22.60 -8.02 -17.89
N SER A 395 -23.61 -7.25 -17.48
CA SER A 395 -24.99 -7.50 -17.97
C SER A 395 -25.14 -7.20 -19.46
N ASP A 396 -24.40 -6.25 -20.01
CA ASP A 396 -24.43 -5.92 -21.44
C ASP A 396 -23.59 -6.91 -22.26
N VAL A 397 -22.46 -7.37 -21.71
CA VAL A 397 -21.63 -8.44 -22.28
C VAL A 397 -22.34 -9.80 -22.16
N GLU A 398 -22.98 -10.10 -21.03
CA GLU A 398 -23.82 -11.30 -20.88
C GLU A 398 -25.04 -11.26 -21.81
N ARG A 399 -25.74 -10.14 -21.96
CA ARG A 399 -26.82 -10.02 -22.94
C ARG A 399 -26.32 -10.22 -24.37
N ARG A 400 -25.18 -9.66 -24.74
CA ARG A 400 -24.57 -9.89 -26.06
C ARG A 400 -24.07 -11.32 -26.21
N ALA A 401 -23.47 -11.90 -25.18
CA ALA A 401 -23.03 -13.28 -25.17
C ALA A 401 -24.23 -14.26 -25.23
N LEU A 402 -25.34 -13.99 -24.52
CA LEU A 402 -26.57 -14.77 -24.61
C LEU A 402 -27.25 -14.61 -25.97
N ALA A 403 -27.20 -13.43 -26.60
CA ALA A 403 -27.64 -13.23 -27.95
C ALA A 403 -26.78 -13.97 -29.00
N LEU A 404 -25.46 -14.10 -28.73
CA LEU A 404 -24.53 -14.88 -29.55
C LEU A 404 -24.62 -16.39 -29.26
N ALA A 405 -25.01 -16.81 -28.05
CA ALA A 405 -25.29 -18.21 -27.74
C ALA A 405 -26.44 -18.76 -28.54
N GLY A 406 -27.39 -17.91 -29.01
CA GLY A 406 -28.41 -18.26 -29.98
C GLY A 406 -27.88 -18.57 -31.37
N SER A 407 -26.61 -18.23 -31.69
CA SER A 407 -25.95 -18.58 -32.95
C SER A 407 -25.18 -19.91 -32.88
N GLY A 408 -25.13 -20.58 -31.74
CA GLY A 408 -24.36 -21.80 -31.52
C GLY A 408 -22.89 -21.58 -31.17
N ASP A 409 -22.46 -20.33 -30.99
CA ASP A 409 -21.12 -19.99 -30.54
C ASP A 409 -20.98 -20.20 -29.02
N LEU A 410 -19.84 -20.73 -28.59
CA LEU A 410 -19.49 -20.99 -27.21
C LEU A 410 -18.90 -19.73 -26.56
N ILE A 411 -19.17 -19.51 -25.27
CA ILE A 411 -18.62 -18.36 -24.55
C ILE A 411 -17.24 -18.70 -24.02
N TRP A 412 -16.31 -17.77 -24.17
CA TRP A 412 -15.00 -17.77 -23.55
C TRP A 412 -14.76 -16.44 -22.85
N ASP A 413 -14.42 -16.48 -21.57
CA ASP A 413 -14.26 -15.31 -20.72
C ASP A 413 -13.08 -15.54 -19.77
N TRP A 414 -12.11 -14.66 -19.83
CA TRP A 414 -10.95 -14.67 -18.94
C TRP A 414 -10.97 -13.44 -18.05
N ASP A 415 -11.18 -13.65 -16.75
CA ASP A 415 -10.96 -12.64 -15.73
C ASP A 415 -9.46 -12.54 -15.48
N VAL A 416 -8.85 -11.47 -15.99
CA VAL A 416 -7.40 -11.23 -15.93
C VAL A 416 -6.97 -10.93 -14.50
N SER A 417 -7.84 -10.27 -13.72
CA SER A 417 -7.53 -9.86 -12.34
C SER A 417 -7.49 -11.03 -11.37
N ALA A 418 -8.37 -12.01 -11.59
CA ALA A 418 -8.45 -13.23 -10.80
C ALA A 418 -7.66 -14.42 -11.42
N ASP A 419 -7.09 -14.24 -12.62
CA ASP A 419 -6.52 -15.28 -13.48
C ASP A 419 -7.46 -16.49 -13.59
N LYS A 420 -8.72 -16.25 -13.92
CA LYS A 420 -9.72 -17.29 -14.02
C LYS A 420 -10.39 -17.27 -15.40
N VAL A 421 -10.21 -18.39 -16.14
CA VAL A 421 -10.92 -18.61 -17.40
C VAL A 421 -12.24 -19.32 -17.11
N PHE A 422 -13.29 -18.84 -17.73
CA PHE A 422 -14.61 -19.44 -17.76
C PHE A 422 -14.98 -19.77 -19.20
N THR A 423 -15.57 -20.95 -19.41
CA THR A 423 -16.14 -21.35 -20.69
C THR A 423 -17.55 -21.86 -20.52
N SER A 424 -18.39 -21.71 -21.56
CA SER A 424 -19.70 -22.32 -21.53
C SER A 424 -19.60 -23.85 -21.36
N PRO A 425 -20.50 -24.48 -20.55
CA PRO A 425 -20.46 -25.92 -20.28
C PRO A 425 -20.51 -26.81 -21.53
N GLU A 426 -21.08 -26.27 -22.62
CA GLU A 426 -21.18 -26.92 -23.93
C GLU A 426 -19.79 -27.16 -24.54
N THR A 427 -18.81 -26.30 -24.26
CA THR A 427 -17.42 -26.46 -24.71
C THR A 427 -16.80 -27.74 -24.19
N GLU A 428 -16.97 -28.01 -22.91
CA GLU A 428 -16.46 -29.21 -22.27
C GLU A 428 -17.18 -30.46 -22.74
N SER A 429 -18.51 -30.36 -22.92
CA SER A 429 -19.33 -31.44 -23.46
C SER A 429 -18.93 -31.80 -24.89
N LEU A 430 -18.64 -30.80 -25.74
CA LEU A 430 -18.19 -30.98 -27.12
C LEU A 430 -16.83 -31.69 -27.19
N LEU A 431 -15.93 -31.32 -26.28
CA LEU A 431 -14.60 -31.93 -26.15
C LEU A 431 -14.64 -33.29 -25.45
N GLY A 432 -15.76 -33.72 -24.86
CA GLY A 432 -15.86 -34.92 -24.04
C GLY A 432 -15.15 -34.82 -22.69
N LEU A 433 -14.91 -33.61 -22.21
CA LEU A 433 -14.28 -33.34 -20.92
C LEU A 433 -15.31 -33.32 -19.78
N LYS A 434 -14.85 -33.56 -18.56
CA LYS A 434 -15.69 -33.38 -17.37
C LYS A 434 -15.93 -31.90 -17.11
N ARG A 435 -17.14 -31.57 -16.64
CA ARG A 435 -17.54 -30.20 -16.32
C ARG A 435 -16.58 -29.56 -15.29
N GLY A 436 -16.11 -28.33 -15.55
CA GLY A 436 -15.15 -27.60 -14.74
C GLY A 436 -13.69 -27.92 -15.03
N THR A 437 -13.38 -28.75 -16.03
CA THR A 437 -11.99 -29.09 -16.43
C THR A 437 -11.28 -27.87 -17.03
N LEU A 438 -11.99 -27.08 -17.83
CA LEU A 438 -11.44 -25.89 -18.50
C LEU A 438 -11.57 -24.61 -17.65
N GLU A 439 -12.23 -24.67 -16.50
CA GLU A 439 -12.31 -23.54 -15.57
C GLU A 439 -11.04 -23.48 -14.71
N GLY A 440 -10.46 -22.28 -14.57
CA GLY A 440 -9.30 -22.06 -13.72
C GLY A 440 -8.28 -21.11 -14.33
N PRO A 441 -7.02 -21.15 -13.87
CA PRO A 441 -5.94 -20.31 -14.39
C PRO A 441 -5.75 -20.45 -15.88
N ALA A 442 -5.35 -19.37 -16.58
CA ALA A 442 -5.07 -19.41 -18.01
C ALA A 442 -4.01 -20.45 -18.39
N ALA A 443 -3.10 -20.79 -17.47
CA ALA A 443 -2.13 -21.86 -17.64
C ALA A 443 -2.77 -23.23 -17.92
N LYS A 444 -3.91 -23.55 -17.30
CA LYS A 444 -4.64 -24.81 -17.56
C LYS A 444 -5.11 -24.94 -19.01
N TRP A 445 -5.50 -23.84 -19.60
CA TRP A 445 -5.87 -23.81 -21.02
C TRP A 445 -4.71 -24.17 -21.92
N LEU A 446 -3.48 -23.75 -21.59
CA LEU A 446 -2.28 -24.07 -22.34
C LEU A 446 -1.98 -25.59 -22.32
N GLU A 447 -2.34 -26.30 -21.25
CA GLU A 447 -2.12 -27.77 -21.15
C GLU A 447 -3.00 -28.56 -22.11
N VAL A 448 -4.17 -28.05 -22.44
CA VAL A 448 -5.13 -28.71 -23.34
C VAL A 448 -4.89 -28.34 -24.81
N LEU A 449 -4.15 -27.24 -25.07
CA LEU A 449 -3.79 -26.85 -26.43
C LEU A 449 -2.76 -27.81 -27.04
N HIS A 450 -2.83 -27.90 -28.38
CA HIS A 450 -1.79 -28.61 -29.14
C HIS A 450 -0.41 -27.94 -28.91
N PRO A 451 0.68 -28.71 -28.70
CA PRO A 451 2.00 -28.13 -28.40
C PRO A 451 2.48 -27.04 -29.37
N LEU A 452 2.23 -27.21 -30.67
CA LEU A 452 2.60 -26.22 -31.69
C LEU A 452 1.78 -24.93 -31.66
N ASP A 453 0.64 -24.93 -30.96
CA ASP A 453 -0.25 -23.76 -30.91
C ASP A 453 -0.07 -22.97 -29.60
N GLN A 454 0.59 -23.54 -28.57
CA GLN A 454 0.75 -22.95 -27.23
C GLN A 454 1.47 -21.61 -27.25
N ASP A 455 2.64 -21.55 -27.89
CA ASP A 455 3.47 -20.31 -27.91
C ASP A 455 2.77 -19.20 -28.66
N ARG A 456 2.11 -19.55 -29.77
CA ARG A 456 1.37 -18.61 -30.61
C ARG A 456 0.14 -18.07 -29.88
N PHE A 457 -0.57 -18.91 -29.13
CA PHE A 457 -1.73 -18.53 -28.33
C PHE A 457 -1.30 -17.62 -27.17
N ARG A 458 -0.21 -17.96 -26.47
CA ARG A 458 0.35 -17.14 -25.39
C ARG A 458 0.74 -15.75 -25.90
N ALA A 459 1.50 -15.67 -26.98
CA ALA A 459 1.93 -14.42 -27.57
C ALA A 459 0.74 -13.53 -28.00
N ALA A 460 -0.35 -14.15 -28.48
CA ALA A 460 -1.56 -13.43 -28.85
C ALA A 460 -2.30 -12.87 -27.64
N LEU A 461 -2.36 -13.60 -26.51
CA LEU A 461 -2.91 -13.10 -25.24
C LEU A 461 -2.08 -11.93 -24.70
N ASP A 462 -0.75 -12.09 -24.63
CA ASP A 462 0.16 -11.06 -24.13
C ASP A 462 0.02 -9.76 -24.95
N SER A 463 -0.07 -9.89 -26.28
CA SER A 463 -0.26 -8.74 -27.19
C SER A 463 -1.56 -7.97 -26.91
N VAL A 464 -2.65 -8.67 -26.58
CA VAL A 464 -3.94 -8.02 -26.26
C VAL A 464 -3.90 -7.34 -24.90
N LEU A 465 -3.18 -7.90 -23.93
CA LEU A 465 -2.97 -7.27 -22.62
C LEU A 465 -2.12 -6.00 -22.74
N ASP A 466 -1.02 -6.08 -23.49
CA ASP A 466 -0.09 -4.95 -23.66
C ASP A 466 -0.72 -3.78 -24.43
N GLN A 467 -1.42 -4.09 -25.51
CA GLN A 467 -2.04 -3.07 -26.35
C GLN A 467 -3.32 -2.48 -25.77
N ARG A 468 -3.95 -3.17 -24.79
CA ARG A 468 -5.22 -2.77 -24.15
C ARG A 468 -6.37 -2.50 -25.13
N ARG A 469 -6.19 -2.79 -26.39
CA ARG A 469 -7.11 -2.55 -27.53
C ARG A 469 -6.98 -3.66 -28.54
N GLY A 470 -7.94 -3.73 -29.45
CA GLY A 470 -7.88 -4.67 -30.56
C GLY A 470 -8.82 -5.85 -30.40
N ARG A 471 -8.59 -6.86 -31.21
CA ARG A 471 -9.36 -8.11 -31.22
C ARG A 471 -8.38 -9.26 -31.21
N LEU A 472 -8.57 -10.20 -30.32
CA LEU A 472 -7.91 -11.49 -30.35
C LEU A 472 -8.64 -12.37 -31.38
N VAL A 473 -7.95 -12.77 -32.41
CA VAL A 473 -8.47 -13.75 -33.40
C VAL A 473 -7.40 -14.81 -33.58
N GLN A 474 -7.71 -16.03 -33.13
CA GLN A 474 -6.74 -17.11 -33.14
C GLN A 474 -7.43 -18.45 -33.36
N ASP A 475 -6.95 -19.22 -34.36
CA ASP A 475 -7.31 -20.62 -34.55
C ASP A 475 -6.30 -21.50 -33.80
N PHE A 476 -6.77 -22.49 -33.08
CA PHE A 476 -5.94 -23.44 -32.33
C PHE A 476 -6.66 -24.79 -32.17
N ARG A 477 -5.90 -25.81 -31.78
CA ARG A 477 -6.41 -27.14 -31.56
C ARG A 477 -6.48 -27.46 -30.07
N LEU A 478 -7.63 -27.96 -29.63
CA LEU A 478 -7.84 -28.50 -28.29
C LEU A 478 -7.85 -30.02 -28.33
N ARG A 479 -7.21 -30.64 -27.33
CA ARG A 479 -7.08 -32.09 -27.22
C ARG A 479 -8.32 -32.66 -26.52
N THR A 480 -8.92 -33.69 -27.15
CA THR A 480 -9.96 -34.53 -26.55
C THR A 480 -9.35 -35.58 -25.64
N PRO A 481 -10.10 -36.21 -24.71
CA PRO A 481 -9.62 -37.31 -23.87
C PRO A 481 -9.09 -38.52 -24.66
N ASP A 482 -9.64 -38.75 -25.87
CA ASP A 482 -9.21 -39.83 -26.77
C ASP A 482 -7.89 -39.53 -27.49
N GLY A 483 -7.29 -38.37 -27.25
CA GLY A 483 -6.03 -37.95 -27.85
C GLY A 483 -6.15 -37.29 -29.23
N HIS A 484 -7.38 -37.16 -29.77
CA HIS A 484 -7.63 -36.43 -31.00
C HIS A 484 -7.62 -34.92 -30.75
N PHE A 485 -7.56 -34.14 -31.82
CA PHE A 485 -7.61 -32.68 -31.74
C PHE A 485 -8.81 -32.13 -32.53
N MET A 486 -9.49 -31.17 -31.91
CA MET A 486 -10.55 -30.41 -32.54
C MET A 486 -10.10 -28.98 -32.75
N TRP A 487 -10.45 -28.40 -33.91
CA TRP A 487 -10.11 -27.02 -34.23
C TRP A 487 -11.14 -26.04 -33.71
N PHE A 488 -10.63 -25.01 -33.00
CA PHE A 488 -11.45 -23.91 -32.49
C PHE A 488 -10.93 -22.58 -32.99
N ALA A 489 -11.83 -21.65 -33.30
CA ALA A 489 -11.54 -20.26 -33.59
C ALA A 489 -12.01 -19.40 -32.40
N LEU A 490 -11.08 -18.73 -31.72
CA LEU A 490 -11.37 -17.77 -30.67
C LEU A 490 -11.39 -16.36 -31.27
N LYS A 491 -12.49 -15.63 -31.01
CA LYS A 491 -12.64 -14.21 -31.34
C LYS A 491 -13.00 -13.46 -30.07
N ALA A 492 -12.03 -12.80 -29.45
CA ALA A 492 -12.22 -12.12 -28.18
C ALA A 492 -11.77 -10.65 -28.21
N ARG A 493 -12.23 -9.86 -27.25
CA ARG A 493 -11.87 -8.46 -27.06
C ARG A 493 -11.54 -8.19 -25.59
N PRO A 494 -10.54 -7.34 -25.31
CA PRO A 494 -10.28 -6.89 -23.97
C PRO A 494 -11.38 -5.94 -23.50
N VAL A 495 -11.75 -6.07 -22.23
CA VAL A 495 -12.59 -5.13 -21.47
C VAL A 495 -11.66 -4.38 -20.53
N VAL A 496 -11.52 -3.08 -20.76
CA VAL A 496 -10.67 -2.21 -19.97
C VAL A 496 -11.47 -1.69 -18.79
N GLY A 497 -10.93 -1.83 -17.58
CA GLY A 497 -11.51 -1.31 -16.35
C GLY A 497 -11.39 0.21 -16.24
N SER A 498 -11.98 0.80 -15.21
CA SER A 498 -11.88 2.23 -14.90
C SER A 498 -10.45 2.69 -14.58
N ASP A 499 -9.56 1.75 -14.31
CA ASP A 499 -8.13 1.94 -14.03
C ASP A 499 -7.25 1.94 -15.28
N GLY A 500 -7.85 1.84 -16.48
CA GLY A 500 -7.12 1.76 -17.73
C GLY A 500 -6.45 0.41 -18.00
N GLU A 501 -6.58 -0.58 -17.11
CA GLU A 501 -6.04 -1.93 -17.27
C GLU A 501 -7.08 -2.88 -17.85
N VAL A 502 -6.61 -3.95 -18.52
CA VAL A 502 -7.51 -5.00 -19.00
C VAL A 502 -7.97 -5.82 -17.80
N SER A 503 -9.24 -5.69 -17.45
CA SER A 503 -9.87 -6.45 -16.37
C SER A 503 -10.34 -7.82 -16.83
N ARG A 504 -10.83 -7.94 -18.07
CA ARG A 504 -11.34 -9.18 -18.66
C ARG A 504 -11.06 -9.24 -20.16
N VAL A 505 -11.00 -10.46 -20.69
CA VAL A 505 -11.00 -10.70 -22.15
C VAL A 505 -12.16 -11.61 -22.45
N VAL A 506 -13.15 -11.11 -23.19
CA VAL A 506 -14.40 -11.83 -23.45
C VAL A 506 -14.61 -12.04 -24.93
N GLY A 507 -15.05 -13.22 -25.32
CA GLY A 507 -15.25 -13.56 -26.70
C GLY A 507 -16.07 -14.83 -26.92
N THR A 508 -16.04 -15.26 -28.17
CA THR A 508 -16.69 -16.50 -28.64
C THR A 508 -15.65 -17.49 -29.11
N LEU A 509 -15.93 -18.73 -28.82
CA LEU A 509 -15.18 -19.88 -29.28
C LEU A 509 -16.08 -20.69 -30.23
N THR A 510 -15.66 -20.86 -31.47
CA THR A 510 -16.42 -21.54 -32.51
C THR A 510 -15.69 -22.83 -32.90
N ASP A 511 -16.38 -23.95 -32.94
CA ASP A 511 -15.84 -25.19 -33.54
C ASP A 511 -15.73 -25.02 -35.05
N VAL A 512 -14.52 -25.08 -35.56
CA VAL A 512 -14.22 -24.97 -37.00
C VAL A 512 -13.62 -26.25 -37.58
N THR A 513 -13.76 -27.38 -36.86
CA THR A 513 -13.16 -28.67 -37.23
C THR A 513 -13.63 -29.13 -38.61
N GLU A 514 -14.93 -29.11 -38.88
CA GLU A 514 -15.46 -29.48 -40.20
C GLU A 514 -14.95 -28.56 -41.31
N PHE A 515 -14.92 -27.25 -41.02
CA PHE A 515 -14.41 -26.27 -41.97
C PHE A 515 -12.92 -26.49 -42.30
N LYS A 516 -12.08 -26.70 -41.30
CA LYS A 516 -10.65 -26.98 -41.48
C LYS A 516 -10.40 -28.28 -42.23
N ASN A 517 -11.16 -29.32 -41.88
CA ASN A 517 -11.09 -30.60 -42.58
C ASN A 517 -11.55 -30.47 -44.04
N ALA A 518 -12.59 -29.71 -44.30
CA ALA A 518 -13.03 -29.40 -45.68
C ALA A 518 -11.98 -28.59 -46.44
N GLU A 519 -11.39 -27.57 -45.82
CA GLU A 519 -10.30 -26.78 -46.38
C GLU A 519 -9.10 -27.65 -46.75
N GLU A 520 -8.68 -28.54 -45.84
CA GLU A 520 -7.57 -29.48 -46.05
C GLU A 520 -7.88 -30.48 -47.18
N ARG A 521 -9.13 -31.00 -47.26
CA ARG A 521 -9.58 -31.85 -48.35
C ARG A 521 -9.54 -31.09 -49.68
N LEU A 522 -10.07 -29.86 -49.71
CA LEU A 522 -10.04 -29.05 -50.93
C LEU A 522 -8.61 -28.74 -51.39
N LEU A 523 -7.71 -28.47 -50.45
CA LEU A 523 -6.29 -28.25 -50.77
C LEU A 523 -5.67 -29.57 -51.29
N HIS A 524 -5.96 -30.70 -50.66
CA HIS A 524 -5.51 -31.98 -51.10
C HIS A 524 -6.03 -32.30 -52.51
N ASP A 525 -7.35 -32.14 -52.75
CA ASP A 525 -7.99 -32.45 -54.02
C ASP A 525 -7.54 -31.48 -55.13
N SER A 526 -7.12 -30.28 -54.78
CA SER A 526 -6.57 -29.30 -55.76
C SER A 526 -5.26 -29.76 -56.40
N VAL A 527 -4.53 -30.67 -55.76
CA VAL A 527 -3.21 -31.16 -56.23
C VAL A 527 -3.14 -32.70 -56.41
N HIS A 528 -4.22 -33.43 -56.04
CA HIS A 528 -4.29 -34.89 -56.25
C HIS A 528 -5.50 -35.24 -57.13
N ASP A 529 -5.46 -36.41 -57.73
CA ASP A 529 -6.56 -37.00 -58.52
C ASP A 529 -7.50 -37.80 -57.58
N ASN A 530 -8.77 -37.44 -57.57
CA ASN A 530 -9.76 -37.96 -56.61
C ASN A 530 -10.06 -39.46 -56.78
N LEU A 531 -9.81 -40.03 -57.96
CA LEU A 531 -10.01 -41.48 -58.18
C LEU A 531 -8.82 -42.27 -57.66
N THR A 532 -7.62 -41.92 -58.05
CA THR A 532 -6.42 -42.72 -57.82
C THR A 532 -5.62 -42.32 -56.59
N GLY A 533 -5.88 -41.12 -56.01
CA GLY A 533 -5.09 -40.53 -54.95
C GLY A 533 -3.68 -40.11 -55.34
N LEU A 534 -3.30 -40.24 -56.60
CA LEU A 534 -2.01 -39.81 -57.12
C LEU A 534 -1.96 -38.30 -57.27
N PRO A 535 -0.80 -37.66 -57.31
CA PRO A 535 -0.60 -36.31 -57.80
C PRO A 535 -1.36 -36.08 -59.11
N ASN A 536 -2.07 -34.94 -59.17
CA ASN A 536 -2.74 -34.54 -60.39
C ASN A 536 -1.74 -33.83 -61.36
N ARG A 537 -2.22 -33.44 -62.53
CA ARG A 537 -1.42 -32.77 -63.55
C ARG A 537 -0.72 -31.51 -63.00
N LYS A 538 -1.39 -30.73 -62.15
CA LYS A 538 -0.83 -29.47 -61.60
C LYS A 538 0.39 -29.80 -60.73
N LEU A 539 0.24 -30.68 -59.74
CA LEU A 539 1.33 -31.04 -58.86
C LEU A 539 2.47 -31.74 -59.62
N PHE A 540 2.14 -32.50 -60.67
CA PHE A 540 3.15 -33.14 -61.51
C PHE A 540 4.02 -32.11 -62.26
N ILE A 541 3.39 -31.08 -62.84
CA ILE A 541 4.12 -30.01 -63.57
C ILE A 541 4.98 -29.20 -62.59
N ASP A 542 4.47 -28.90 -61.40
CA ASP A 542 5.21 -28.18 -60.37
C ASP A 542 6.45 -28.95 -59.92
N ARG A 543 6.30 -30.28 -59.65
CA ARG A 543 7.43 -31.14 -59.32
C ARG A 543 8.42 -31.31 -60.46
N LEU A 544 7.94 -31.49 -61.67
CA LEU A 544 8.78 -31.58 -62.85
C LEU A 544 9.62 -30.30 -63.06
N ALA A 545 9.01 -29.11 -62.89
CA ALA A 545 9.71 -27.85 -62.95
C ALA A 545 10.79 -27.74 -61.86
N ALA A 546 10.49 -28.17 -60.65
CA ALA A 546 11.44 -28.20 -59.54
C ALA A 546 12.64 -29.13 -59.86
N VAL A 547 12.37 -30.38 -60.32
CA VAL A 547 13.41 -31.36 -60.68
C VAL A 547 14.25 -30.85 -61.90
N ALA A 548 13.61 -30.24 -62.90
CA ALA A 548 14.30 -29.68 -64.05
C ALA A 548 15.23 -28.52 -63.67
N ASN A 549 14.79 -27.64 -62.75
CA ASN A 549 15.62 -26.56 -62.25
C ASN A 549 16.78 -27.06 -61.37
N PHE A 550 16.54 -28.09 -60.56
CA PHE A 550 17.58 -28.73 -59.74
C PHE A 550 18.63 -29.42 -60.62
N ALA A 551 18.22 -30.10 -61.70
CA ALA A 551 19.11 -30.73 -62.66
C ALA A 551 20.01 -29.73 -63.41
N LYS A 552 19.58 -28.48 -63.61
CA LYS A 552 20.44 -27.42 -64.18
C LYS A 552 21.64 -27.11 -63.28
N SER A 553 21.48 -27.21 -62.00
CA SER A 553 22.56 -26.97 -61.04
C SER A 553 23.44 -28.18 -60.77
N MET A 554 23.01 -29.37 -61.21
CA MET A 554 23.74 -30.66 -61.05
C MET A 554 23.90 -31.39 -62.38
N PRO A 555 24.98 -31.16 -63.12
CA PRO A 555 25.17 -31.75 -64.48
C PRO A 555 25.13 -33.26 -64.56
N ALA A 556 25.40 -33.96 -63.46
CA ALA A 556 25.34 -35.43 -63.36
C ALA A 556 23.91 -35.98 -63.22
N MET A 557 22.93 -35.13 -62.92
CA MET A 557 21.54 -35.55 -62.73
C MET A 557 20.77 -35.41 -64.04
N ARG A 558 20.21 -36.52 -64.49
CA ARG A 558 19.39 -36.57 -65.71
C ARG A 558 17.99 -37.07 -65.36
N PRO A 559 17.05 -36.16 -65.10
CA PRO A 559 15.66 -36.54 -64.88
C PRO A 559 15.08 -37.12 -66.17
N THR A 560 14.28 -38.15 -66.03
CA THR A 560 13.59 -38.81 -67.14
C THR A 560 12.09 -38.56 -66.97
N LEU A 561 11.43 -38.10 -68.02
CA LEU A 561 9.99 -37.92 -68.08
C LEU A 561 9.39 -39.07 -68.94
N MET A 562 8.39 -39.75 -68.41
CA MET A 562 7.64 -40.76 -69.12
C MET A 562 6.15 -40.45 -69.05
N VAL A 563 5.45 -40.54 -70.17
CA VAL A 563 3.98 -40.46 -70.22
C VAL A 563 3.47 -41.83 -70.63
N ILE A 564 2.55 -42.35 -69.86
CA ILE A 564 1.91 -43.65 -70.07
C ILE A 564 0.45 -43.39 -70.42
N ASP A 565 -0.01 -43.95 -71.55
CA ASP A 565 -1.37 -43.87 -72.07
C ASP A 565 -1.96 -45.27 -72.21
N LEU A 566 -3.21 -45.50 -71.79
CA LEU A 566 -3.86 -46.83 -71.89
C LEU A 566 -4.59 -47.00 -73.22
N ASP A 567 -4.04 -47.87 -74.09
CA ASP A 567 -4.65 -48.16 -75.39
C ASP A 567 -6.12 -48.60 -75.23
N ARG A 568 -6.97 -47.96 -76.05
CA ARG A 568 -8.39 -48.29 -76.15
C ARG A 568 -9.20 -48.23 -74.83
N PHE A 569 -8.76 -47.46 -73.82
CA PHE A 569 -9.46 -47.33 -72.54
C PHE A 569 -10.91 -46.89 -72.71
N LYS A 570 -11.19 -45.99 -73.65
CA LYS A 570 -12.56 -45.60 -73.94
C LYS A 570 -13.45 -46.77 -74.37
N GLN A 571 -12.93 -47.72 -75.19
CA GLN A 571 -13.68 -48.91 -75.58
C GLN A 571 -13.97 -49.82 -74.40
N VAL A 572 -13.08 -49.91 -73.45
CA VAL A 572 -13.31 -50.62 -72.19
C VAL A 572 -14.49 -50.01 -71.41
N ASN A 573 -14.47 -48.68 -71.25
CA ASN A 573 -15.60 -47.97 -70.58
C ASN A 573 -16.93 -48.18 -71.28
N ASP A 574 -16.92 -48.09 -72.61
CA ASP A 574 -18.13 -48.26 -73.42
C ASP A 574 -18.69 -49.67 -73.41
N SER A 575 -17.82 -50.71 -73.23
CA SER A 575 -18.24 -52.10 -73.27
C SER A 575 -18.57 -52.74 -71.91
N VAL A 576 -17.86 -52.38 -70.86
CA VAL A 576 -17.99 -53.00 -69.53
C VAL A 576 -18.35 -51.97 -68.43
N GLY A 577 -18.51 -50.72 -68.74
CA GLY A 577 -18.97 -49.64 -67.85
C GLY A 577 -17.83 -48.93 -67.13
N ILE A 578 -18.09 -47.70 -66.72
CA ILE A 578 -17.14 -46.74 -66.09
C ILE A 578 -16.55 -47.33 -64.79
N ALA A 579 -17.36 -48.04 -64.00
CA ALA A 579 -16.87 -48.60 -62.72
C ALA A 579 -15.76 -49.63 -62.88
N VAL A 580 -15.78 -50.40 -64.01
CA VAL A 580 -14.70 -51.34 -64.35
C VAL A 580 -13.46 -50.58 -64.83
N GLY A 581 -13.64 -49.53 -65.62
CA GLY A 581 -12.56 -48.65 -66.05
C GLY A 581 -11.86 -48.00 -64.86
N ASP A 582 -12.64 -47.48 -63.89
CA ASP A 582 -12.07 -46.89 -62.66
C ASP A 582 -11.28 -47.94 -61.85
N SER A 583 -11.77 -49.19 -61.77
CA SER A 583 -11.04 -50.29 -61.11
C SER A 583 -9.71 -50.63 -61.83
N ILE A 584 -9.65 -50.54 -63.16
CA ILE A 584 -8.43 -50.70 -63.93
C ILE A 584 -7.44 -49.58 -63.60
N LEU A 585 -7.88 -48.30 -63.62
CA LEU A 585 -7.05 -47.15 -63.29
C LEU A 585 -6.49 -47.26 -61.86
N LEU A 586 -7.31 -47.61 -60.86
CA LEU A 586 -6.90 -47.82 -59.49
C LEU A 586 -5.86 -48.95 -59.36
N THR A 587 -6.06 -50.03 -60.13
CA THR A 587 -5.16 -51.17 -60.09
C THR A 587 -3.82 -50.82 -60.75
N LEU A 588 -3.83 -50.10 -61.87
CA LEU A 588 -2.64 -49.61 -62.53
C LEU A 588 -1.86 -48.63 -61.66
N ALA A 589 -2.53 -47.66 -61.07
CA ALA A 589 -1.94 -46.69 -60.15
C ALA A 589 -1.17 -47.41 -59.03
N ARG A 590 -1.82 -48.39 -58.38
CA ARG A 590 -1.19 -49.22 -57.31
C ARG A 590 -0.01 -50.04 -57.80
N ARG A 591 -0.09 -50.61 -58.99
CA ARG A 591 1.01 -51.41 -59.56
C ARG A 591 2.21 -50.53 -59.91
N LEU A 592 1.99 -49.42 -60.56
CA LEU A 592 3.04 -48.45 -60.91
C LEU A 592 3.71 -47.88 -59.67
N SER A 593 2.93 -47.50 -58.67
CA SER A 593 3.48 -46.96 -57.39
C SER A 593 4.39 -47.96 -56.67
N ARG A 594 4.16 -49.27 -56.78
CA ARG A 594 5.00 -50.30 -56.15
C ARG A 594 6.36 -50.49 -56.79
N ILE A 595 6.50 -50.11 -58.05
CA ILE A 595 7.74 -50.30 -58.81
C ILE A 595 8.68 -49.10 -58.65
N LEU A 596 8.13 -47.99 -58.23
CA LEU A 596 8.81 -46.68 -58.17
C LEU A 596 9.52 -46.48 -56.83
N LYS A 597 10.58 -45.71 -56.87
CA LYS A 597 11.31 -45.28 -55.68
C LYS A 597 10.60 -44.11 -54.98
N PRO A 598 10.81 -43.89 -53.68
CA PRO A 598 10.17 -42.78 -52.95
C PRO A 598 10.42 -41.40 -53.55
N GLN A 599 11.52 -41.21 -54.29
CA GLN A 599 11.88 -39.96 -54.95
C GLN A 599 11.21 -39.77 -56.32
N ASP A 600 10.66 -40.82 -56.89
CA ASP A 600 9.98 -40.73 -58.19
C ASP A 600 8.56 -40.21 -58.00
N THR A 601 8.07 -39.48 -58.96
CA THR A 601 6.71 -38.95 -58.92
C THR A 601 5.85 -39.61 -60.00
N LEU A 602 4.84 -40.39 -59.53
CA LEU A 602 3.78 -40.87 -60.41
C LEU A 602 2.55 -39.96 -60.23
N ALA A 603 1.97 -39.54 -61.33
CA ALA A 603 0.78 -38.71 -61.36
C ALA A 603 -0.22 -39.21 -62.40
N ARG A 604 -1.50 -38.90 -62.17
CA ARG A 604 -2.51 -39.04 -63.22
C ARG A 604 -2.73 -37.67 -63.88
N LEU A 605 -2.47 -37.58 -65.18
CA LEU A 605 -2.49 -36.33 -65.92
C LEU A 605 -3.87 -35.93 -66.41
N ALA A 606 -4.59 -36.88 -66.99
CA ALA A 606 -5.99 -36.76 -67.42
C ALA A 606 -6.52 -38.12 -67.89
N GLY A 607 -7.79 -38.42 -67.66
CA GLY A 607 -8.44 -39.64 -68.16
C GLY A 607 -7.65 -40.93 -67.89
N ASP A 608 -7.04 -41.49 -68.86
CA ASP A 608 -6.24 -42.73 -68.88
C ASP A 608 -4.73 -42.48 -68.94
N GLN A 609 -4.29 -41.24 -68.84
CA GLN A 609 -2.88 -40.84 -68.91
C GLN A 609 -2.19 -40.71 -67.57
N PHE A 610 -1.04 -41.33 -67.44
CA PHE A 610 -0.18 -41.24 -66.26
C PHE A 610 1.16 -40.61 -66.66
N GLY A 611 1.71 -39.80 -65.79
CA GLY A 611 3.01 -39.20 -65.91
C GLY A 611 3.97 -39.71 -64.84
N LEU A 612 5.18 -40.01 -65.18
CA LEU A 612 6.21 -40.45 -64.28
C LEU A 612 7.46 -39.58 -64.46
#